data_4c319cfbf9164116702bd5b1bcaf9324
#
_entry.id   4c319cfbf9164116702bd5b1bcaf9324
#
_cell.length_a   1.000
_cell.length_b   1.000
_cell.length_c   1.000
_cell.angle_alpha   90.00
_cell.angle_beta   90.00
_cell.angle_gamma   90.00
#
_symmetry.space_group_name_H-M   'P 1'
#
loop_
_entity.id
_entity.type
_entity.pdbx_description
1 polymer ?
#
loop_
_entity_poly.entity_id
_entity_poly.type
_entity_poly.pdbx_seq_one_letter_code
_entity_poly.pdbx_strand_id
1 'polypeptide(L)'
;HSPSRRQRQMCIRDRPNKIFISLIDSNPLSFEPKIIIKDNLEAFNKGLELISYLPNDGVHLGISNDDLELFSSHNITYHKFNGPHPIGLVGTQIHKISPASLTNQIWTIGYQEIIKIGKTLISGYLSNEKYISISGPQVFDPEIVMTNYGACVEELTAGKLLEGENRIISGSVLCGHICEGPKAYLSNFSNQISVIREVNKDDREFLNWLRPEIRKHSSFRMFLTSIFKNYKYNLTSAINGGFRAIV
;
A
#
# COMPACT_ATOMS: atom_id res chain seq x y z
N HIS A 1 -38.21 -15.57 -10.45
CA HIS A 1 -36.80 -15.13 -10.55
C HIS A 1 -36.31 -14.66 -9.18
N SER A 2 -35.55 -15.48 -8.52
CA SER A 2 -34.85 -15.05 -7.29
C SER A 2 -33.77 -14.03 -7.70
N PRO A 3 -33.76 -12.82 -7.13
CA PRO A 3 -32.72 -11.85 -7.42
C PRO A 3 -31.34 -12.44 -7.08
N SER A 4 -30.37 -12.21 -7.95
CA SER A 4 -29.02 -12.73 -7.72
C SER A 4 -28.48 -12.20 -6.38
N ARG A 5 -27.56 -12.94 -5.73
CA ARG A 5 -26.91 -12.50 -4.48
C ARG A 5 -26.30 -11.11 -4.61
N ARG A 6 -25.77 -10.75 -5.80
CA ARG A 6 -25.24 -9.41 -6.08
C ARG A 6 -26.32 -8.32 -6.01
N GLN A 7 -27.50 -8.57 -6.57
CA GLN A 7 -28.60 -7.59 -6.50
C GLN A 7 -29.10 -7.42 -5.07
N ARG A 8 -29.14 -8.48 -4.27
CA ARG A 8 -29.48 -8.37 -2.85
C ARG A 8 -28.46 -7.54 -2.08
N GLN A 9 -27.16 -7.71 -2.33
CA GLN A 9 -26.12 -6.90 -1.69
C GLN A 9 -26.17 -5.43 -2.10
N MET A 10 -26.51 -5.09 -3.34
CA MET A 10 -26.67 -3.71 -3.79
C MET A 10 -27.88 -2.99 -3.17
N CYS A 11 -28.89 -3.72 -2.73
CA CYS A 11 -30.08 -3.16 -2.10
C CYS A 11 -29.98 -3.03 -0.57
N ILE A 12 -28.99 -3.67 0.05
CA ILE A 12 -28.73 -3.58 1.49
C ILE A 12 -27.90 -2.32 1.74
N ARG A 13 -28.54 -1.28 2.25
CA ARG A 13 -27.91 -0.02 2.70
C ARG A 13 -27.69 -0.05 4.21
N ASP A 14 -27.04 -1.10 4.68
CA ASP A 14 -26.73 -1.20 6.09
C ASP A 14 -25.59 -0.24 6.42
N ARG A 15 -25.69 0.39 7.60
CA ARG A 15 -24.57 1.15 8.15
C ARG A 15 -23.52 0.17 8.67
N PRO A 16 -22.23 0.47 8.49
CA PRO A 16 -21.20 -0.36 9.10
C PRO A 16 -21.24 -0.23 10.61
N ASN A 17 -20.91 -1.30 11.31
CA ASN A 17 -20.73 -1.20 12.76
C ASN A 17 -19.52 -0.33 13.06
N LYS A 18 -18.42 -0.56 12.36
CA LYS A 18 -17.15 0.14 12.55
C LYS A 18 -16.51 0.51 11.21
N ILE A 19 -15.75 1.60 11.23
CA ILE A 19 -14.88 1.96 10.10
C ILE A 19 -13.44 1.91 10.57
N PHE A 20 -12.58 1.15 9.88
CA PHE A 20 -11.16 1.08 10.16
C PHE A 20 -10.35 1.86 9.13
N ILE A 21 -9.38 2.62 9.62
CA ILE A 21 -8.46 3.44 8.85
C ILE A 21 -7.05 3.12 9.32
N SER A 22 -6.18 2.65 8.44
CA SER A 22 -4.77 2.48 8.77
C SER A 22 -3.98 3.72 8.37
N LEU A 23 -3.28 4.30 9.34
CA LEU A 23 -2.28 5.36 9.13
C LEU A 23 -0.86 4.80 9.13
N ILE A 24 -0.72 3.49 8.96
CA ILE A 24 0.54 2.78 8.87
C ILE A 24 0.59 2.10 7.52
N ASP A 25 1.65 2.33 6.77
CA ASP A 25 1.97 1.54 5.58
C ASP A 25 3.24 0.73 5.84
N SER A 26 3.10 -0.58 5.89
CA SER A 26 4.21 -1.52 6.10
C SER A 26 4.67 -2.20 4.83
N ASN A 27 4.16 -1.78 3.67
CA ASN A 27 4.61 -2.32 2.40
C ASN A 27 6.07 -1.93 2.12
N PRO A 28 6.86 -2.82 1.52
CA PRO A 28 8.19 -2.44 1.05
C PRO A 28 8.14 -1.26 0.08
N LEU A 29 9.08 -0.33 0.21
CA LEU A 29 9.21 0.84 -0.66
C LEU A 29 8.06 1.86 -0.56
N SER A 30 7.19 1.74 0.44
CA SER A 30 6.15 2.74 0.71
C SER A 30 6.72 3.92 1.51
N PHE A 31 6.01 5.03 1.47
CA PHE A 31 6.29 6.18 2.32
C PHE A 31 5.38 6.21 3.55
N GLU A 32 5.79 6.94 4.58
CA GLU A 32 4.98 7.10 5.78
C GLU A 32 3.77 7.99 5.53
N PRO A 33 2.53 7.51 5.75
CA PRO A 33 1.30 8.27 5.52
C PRO A 33 1.26 9.61 6.26
N LYS A 34 1.92 9.71 7.42
CA LYS A 34 1.97 10.93 8.23
C LYS A 34 2.56 12.14 7.49
N ILE A 35 3.44 11.94 6.51
CA ILE A 35 4.03 13.01 5.72
C ILE A 35 2.91 13.75 4.99
N ILE A 36 2.08 13.01 4.25
CA ILE A 36 0.97 13.58 3.48
C ILE A 36 -0.15 14.14 4.36
N ILE A 37 -0.40 13.47 5.49
CA ILE A 37 -1.44 13.90 6.43
C ILE A 37 -1.07 15.25 7.06
N LYS A 38 0.19 15.47 7.43
CA LYS A 38 0.66 16.74 7.99
C LYS A 38 0.45 17.90 7.02
N ASP A 39 0.75 17.69 5.74
CA ASP A 39 0.57 18.72 4.70
C ASP A 39 -0.91 19.01 4.40
N ASN A 40 -1.80 18.08 4.73
CA ASN A 40 -3.24 18.17 4.47
C ASN A 40 -4.10 18.01 5.74
N LEU A 41 -3.58 18.45 6.90
CA LEU A 41 -4.18 18.18 8.20
C LEU A 41 -5.62 18.68 8.33
N GLU A 42 -5.91 19.89 7.85
CA GLU A 42 -7.25 20.48 7.89
C GLU A 42 -8.25 19.62 7.09
N ALA A 43 -7.87 19.26 5.86
CA ALA A 43 -8.71 18.42 5.01
C ALA A 43 -8.90 17.02 5.62
N PHE A 44 -7.84 16.43 6.18
CA PHE A 44 -7.93 15.15 6.85
C PHE A 44 -8.89 15.17 8.03
N ASN A 45 -8.80 16.17 8.91
CA ASN A 45 -9.69 16.31 10.06
C ASN A 45 -11.15 16.54 9.64
N LYS A 46 -11.41 17.36 8.62
CA LYS A 46 -12.77 17.57 8.08
C LYS A 46 -13.35 16.30 7.48
N GLY A 47 -12.55 15.54 6.72
CA GLY A 47 -12.97 14.26 6.17
C GLY A 47 -13.25 13.23 7.27
N LEU A 48 -12.39 13.17 8.28
CA LEU A 48 -12.53 12.27 9.42
C LEU A 48 -13.77 12.58 10.24
N GLU A 49 -14.05 13.86 10.48
CA GLU A 49 -15.27 14.33 11.14
C GLU A 49 -16.52 13.81 10.40
N LEU A 50 -16.59 14.01 9.08
CA LEU A 50 -17.72 13.51 8.29
C LEU A 50 -17.87 11.99 8.39
N ILE A 51 -16.77 11.25 8.24
CA ILE A 51 -16.78 9.78 8.30
C ILE A 51 -17.23 9.28 9.67
N SER A 52 -16.97 10.01 10.75
CA SER A 52 -17.32 9.61 12.11
C SER A 52 -18.82 9.50 12.36
N TYR A 53 -19.66 10.11 11.51
CA TYR A 53 -21.13 10.01 11.60
C TYR A 53 -21.72 8.75 10.93
N LEU A 54 -20.92 8.02 10.15
CA LEU A 54 -21.43 6.87 9.38
C LEU A 54 -21.55 5.58 10.22
N PRO A 55 -20.55 5.17 11.03
CA PRO A 55 -20.60 3.91 11.74
C PRO A 55 -21.46 3.98 13.01
N ASN A 56 -22.00 2.84 13.43
CA ASN A 56 -22.75 2.74 14.68
C ASN A 56 -21.82 2.81 15.91
N ASP A 57 -20.65 2.12 15.84
CA ASP A 57 -19.72 1.93 16.97
C ASP A 57 -18.43 2.77 16.83
N GLY A 58 -18.40 3.74 15.90
CA GLY A 58 -17.31 4.69 15.76
C GLY A 58 -16.22 4.28 14.75
N VAL A 59 -15.23 5.18 14.64
CA VAL A 59 -14.08 5.05 13.74
C VAL A 59 -12.85 4.58 14.52
N HIS A 60 -12.16 3.59 13.98
CA HIS A 60 -10.95 3.02 14.55
C HIS A 60 -9.75 3.39 13.69
N LEU A 61 -8.77 4.09 14.28
CA LEU A 61 -7.52 4.49 13.64
C LEU A 61 -6.37 3.59 14.09
N GLY A 62 -5.74 2.92 13.12
CA GLY A 62 -4.47 2.22 13.36
C GLY A 62 -3.29 3.18 13.20
N ILE A 63 -2.58 3.46 14.28
CA ILE A 63 -1.47 4.42 14.33
C ILE A 63 -0.17 3.76 14.79
N SER A 64 0.98 4.37 14.43
CA SER A 64 2.27 4.04 15.02
C SER A 64 2.41 4.71 16.39
N ASN A 65 3.42 4.32 17.19
CA ASN A 65 3.60 4.81 18.55
C ASN A 65 3.77 6.33 18.66
N ASP A 66 4.20 6.99 17.59
CA ASP A 66 4.61 8.40 17.60
C ASP A 66 3.53 9.38 17.09
N ASP A 67 2.33 8.91 16.75
CA ASP A 67 1.35 9.70 15.99
C ASP A 67 0.16 10.24 16.82
N LEU A 68 0.19 10.09 18.14
CA LEU A 68 -0.98 10.38 19.00
C LEU A 68 -1.41 11.86 19.08
N GLU A 69 -0.52 12.80 18.77
CA GLU A 69 -0.77 14.24 18.98
C GLU A 69 -1.49 14.92 17.80
N LEU A 70 -1.71 14.23 16.69
CA LEU A 70 -2.17 14.86 15.45
C LEU A 70 -3.69 14.97 15.31
N PHE A 71 -4.46 14.22 16.08
CA PHE A 71 -5.89 14.07 15.81
C PHE A 71 -6.74 14.28 17.05
N SER A 72 -7.66 15.24 16.99
CA SER A 72 -8.63 15.51 18.05
C SER A 72 -10.04 15.46 17.46
N SER A 73 -10.75 14.36 17.63
CA SER A 73 -12.15 14.26 17.22
C SER A 73 -12.95 13.33 18.14
N HIS A 74 -14.22 13.65 18.34
CA HIS A 74 -15.15 12.80 19.07
C HIS A 74 -15.45 11.52 18.28
N ASN A 75 -15.67 10.41 18.99
CA ASN A 75 -16.04 9.11 18.43
C ASN A 75 -14.95 8.39 17.63
N ILE A 76 -13.66 8.65 17.95
CA ILE A 76 -12.51 7.99 17.34
C ILE A 76 -11.75 7.20 18.40
N THR A 77 -11.48 5.95 18.10
CA THR A 77 -10.67 5.06 18.93
C THR A 77 -9.32 4.81 18.27
N TYR A 78 -8.24 5.09 18.99
CA TYR A 78 -6.89 4.91 18.51
C TYR A 78 -6.34 3.55 18.93
N HIS A 79 -5.71 2.84 17.99
CA HIS A 79 -5.06 1.57 18.23
C HIS A 79 -3.60 1.65 17.80
N LYS A 80 -2.71 1.41 18.74
CA LYS A 80 -1.28 1.39 18.48
C LYS A 80 -0.85 0.05 17.92
N PHE A 81 -0.13 0.09 16.80
CA PHE A 81 0.46 -1.07 16.17
C PHE A 81 1.94 -0.84 15.92
N ASN A 82 2.72 -1.85 16.22
CA ASN A 82 4.15 -1.87 15.92
C ASN A 82 4.55 -3.28 15.47
N GLY A 83 5.41 -3.37 14.47
CA GLY A 83 5.91 -4.63 13.95
C GLY A 83 6.19 -4.61 12.46
N PRO A 84 6.73 -5.71 11.93
CA PRO A 84 6.97 -5.86 10.51
C PRO A 84 5.67 -6.01 9.73
N HIS A 85 5.78 -5.93 8.39
CA HIS A 85 4.68 -6.35 7.51
C HIS A 85 4.16 -7.75 7.92
N PRO A 86 2.85 -7.98 8.02
CA PRO A 86 1.72 -7.21 7.47
C PRO A 86 0.98 -6.28 8.46
N ILE A 87 1.64 -5.74 9.48
CA ILE A 87 0.98 -4.95 10.54
C ILE A 87 0.26 -3.69 10.01
N GLY A 88 0.76 -3.10 8.90
CA GLY A 88 0.14 -1.95 8.23
C GLY A 88 -1.10 -2.29 7.41
N LEU A 89 -1.37 -3.56 7.16
CA LEU A 89 -2.58 -3.96 6.44
C LEU A 89 -3.80 -3.81 7.34
N VAL A 90 -4.78 -3.05 6.89
CA VAL A 90 -6.01 -2.82 7.66
C VAL A 90 -6.75 -4.12 8.01
N GLY A 91 -6.71 -5.12 7.15
CA GLY A 91 -7.30 -6.45 7.42
C GLY A 91 -6.65 -7.14 8.61
N THR A 92 -5.32 -7.02 8.78
CA THR A 92 -4.60 -7.55 9.95
C THR A 92 -5.01 -6.82 11.23
N GLN A 93 -5.16 -5.51 11.16
CA GLN A 93 -5.60 -4.67 12.28
C GLN A 93 -7.03 -5.02 12.71
N ILE A 94 -7.94 -5.16 11.75
CA ILE A 94 -9.33 -5.59 11.98
C ILE A 94 -9.34 -6.96 12.66
N HIS A 95 -8.59 -7.93 12.14
CA HIS A 95 -8.54 -9.27 12.72
C HIS A 95 -8.10 -9.27 14.18
N LYS A 96 -7.16 -8.42 14.56
CA LYS A 96 -6.65 -8.32 15.92
C LYS A 96 -7.60 -7.63 16.90
N ILE A 97 -8.41 -6.68 16.43
CA ILE A 97 -9.23 -5.84 17.32
C ILE A 97 -10.69 -6.29 17.32
N SER A 98 -11.27 -6.46 16.14
CA SER A 98 -12.69 -6.77 15.97
C SER A 98 -12.88 -7.54 14.68
N PRO A 99 -12.72 -8.88 14.69
CA PRO A 99 -12.87 -9.67 13.48
C PRO A 99 -14.22 -9.45 12.81
N ALA A 100 -14.19 -9.25 11.49
CA ALA A 100 -15.40 -9.09 10.69
C ALA A 100 -16.20 -10.40 10.63
N SER A 101 -17.51 -10.30 10.68
CA SER A 101 -18.45 -11.43 10.58
C SER A 101 -19.72 -11.00 9.83
N LEU A 102 -20.66 -11.92 9.64
CA LEU A 102 -21.95 -11.61 9.03
C LEU A 102 -22.77 -10.61 9.84
N THR A 103 -22.59 -10.59 11.16
CA THR A 103 -23.27 -9.67 12.09
C THR A 103 -22.41 -8.45 12.46
N ASN A 104 -21.11 -8.50 12.22
CA ASN A 104 -20.16 -7.42 12.49
C ASN A 104 -19.59 -6.91 11.16
N GLN A 105 -20.33 -6.02 10.52
CA GLN A 105 -19.92 -5.44 9.24
C GLN A 105 -18.94 -4.30 9.47
N ILE A 106 -17.76 -4.40 8.87
CA ILE A 106 -16.69 -3.43 9.01
C ILE A 106 -16.33 -2.88 7.64
N TRP A 107 -16.28 -1.56 7.54
CA TRP A 107 -15.79 -0.88 6.36
C TRP A 107 -14.36 -0.41 6.58
N THR A 108 -13.65 -0.23 5.48
CA THR A 108 -12.31 0.35 5.47
C THR A 108 -12.23 1.49 4.49
N ILE A 109 -11.49 2.52 4.84
CA ILE A 109 -11.20 3.65 3.96
C ILE A 109 -9.73 4.03 4.11
N GLY A 110 -9.07 4.40 3.03
CA GLY A 110 -7.68 4.86 3.05
C GLY A 110 -7.58 6.31 3.54
N TYR A 111 -6.41 6.67 4.05
CA TYR A 111 -6.16 8.03 4.54
C TYR A 111 -6.22 9.09 3.42
N GLN A 112 -5.81 8.74 2.19
CA GLN A 112 -5.89 9.66 1.05
C GLN A 112 -7.33 9.93 0.62
N GLU A 113 -8.19 8.91 0.69
CA GLU A 113 -9.63 9.06 0.41
C GLU A 113 -10.29 9.99 1.45
N ILE A 114 -9.85 9.96 2.70
CA ILE A 114 -10.32 10.88 3.74
C ILE A 114 -9.89 12.31 3.42
N ILE A 115 -8.63 12.53 3.04
CA ILE A 115 -8.13 13.83 2.58
C ILE A 115 -8.94 14.33 1.39
N LYS A 116 -9.21 13.47 0.43
CA LYS A 116 -10.01 13.79 -0.76
C LYS A 116 -11.42 14.25 -0.38
N ILE A 117 -12.08 13.54 0.53
CA ILE A 117 -13.40 13.94 1.06
C ILE A 117 -13.32 15.31 1.73
N GLY A 118 -12.33 15.53 2.58
CA GLY A 118 -12.13 16.80 3.26
C GLY A 118 -11.86 17.95 2.31
N LYS A 119 -10.97 17.78 1.34
CA LYS A 119 -10.72 18.78 0.29
C LYS A 119 -11.99 19.12 -0.49
N THR A 120 -12.78 18.09 -0.82
CA THR A 120 -14.06 18.27 -1.51
C THR A 120 -15.05 19.08 -0.67
N LEU A 121 -15.11 18.82 0.64
CA LEU A 121 -15.99 19.59 1.56
C LEU A 121 -15.55 21.06 1.70
N ILE A 122 -14.25 21.30 1.74
CA ILE A 122 -13.70 22.67 1.89
C ILE A 122 -13.88 23.48 0.60
N SER A 123 -13.56 22.88 -0.55
CA SER A 123 -13.53 23.57 -1.83
C SER A 123 -14.87 23.58 -2.56
N GLY A 124 -15.76 22.65 -2.28
CA GLY A 124 -16.99 22.40 -3.03
C GLY A 124 -16.77 21.66 -4.36
N TYR A 125 -15.53 21.34 -4.74
CA TYR A 125 -15.17 20.62 -5.96
C TYR A 125 -14.54 19.29 -5.65
N LEU A 126 -14.80 18.27 -6.49
CA LEU A 126 -14.21 16.95 -6.35
C LEU A 126 -12.69 17.02 -6.55
N SER A 127 -11.92 16.78 -5.49
CA SER A 127 -10.47 16.64 -5.60
C SER A 127 -10.10 15.34 -6.31
N ASN A 128 -9.20 15.41 -7.28
CA ASN A 128 -8.66 14.25 -7.99
C ASN A 128 -7.18 14.01 -7.71
N GLU A 129 -6.64 14.71 -6.73
CA GLU A 129 -5.25 14.59 -6.33
C GLU A 129 -4.97 13.28 -5.61
N LYS A 130 -3.83 12.70 -5.91
CA LYS A 130 -3.31 11.50 -5.28
C LYS A 130 -1.80 11.60 -5.09
N TYR A 131 -1.32 11.18 -3.93
CA TYR A 131 0.09 11.12 -3.62
C TYR A 131 0.59 9.68 -3.75
N ILE A 132 1.67 9.50 -4.46
CA ILE A 132 2.30 8.20 -4.68
C ILE A 132 3.81 8.29 -4.46
N SER A 133 4.42 7.19 -4.02
CA SER A 133 5.87 7.04 -4.12
C SER A 133 6.24 6.36 -5.44
N ILE A 134 7.29 6.87 -6.08
CA ILE A 134 7.97 6.18 -7.19
C ILE A 134 9.29 5.70 -6.61
N SER A 135 9.46 4.38 -6.47
CA SER A 135 10.59 3.83 -5.74
C SER A 135 10.95 2.42 -6.23
N GLY A 136 12.14 2.00 -5.88
CA GLY A 136 12.64 0.68 -6.26
C GLY A 136 14.11 0.70 -6.68
N PRO A 137 14.76 -0.46 -6.76
CA PRO A 137 16.17 -0.56 -7.13
C PRO A 137 16.48 -0.11 -8.56
N GLN A 138 15.46 0.08 -9.39
CA GLN A 138 15.60 0.54 -10.78
C GLN A 138 15.12 2.00 -10.97
N VAL A 139 14.86 2.73 -9.89
CA VAL A 139 14.56 4.15 -9.92
C VAL A 139 15.83 4.93 -9.56
N PHE A 140 16.19 5.92 -10.38
CA PHE A 140 17.40 6.71 -10.18
C PHE A 140 17.30 7.58 -8.92
N ASP A 141 16.17 8.27 -8.75
CA ASP A 141 15.89 9.16 -7.61
C ASP A 141 14.47 8.87 -7.07
N PRO A 142 14.36 8.12 -5.97
CA PRO A 142 13.08 7.81 -5.36
C PRO A 142 12.42 9.06 -4.78
N GLU A 143 11.16 9.30 -5.15
CA GLU A 143 10.43 10.50 -4.75
C GLU A 143 8.96 10.23 -4.44
N ILE A 144 8.33 11.20 -3.76
CA ILE A 144 6.88 11.27 -3.58
C ILE A 144 6.33 12.30 -4.58
N VAL A 145 5.40 11.88 -5.42
CA VAL A 145 4.80 12.70 -6.48
C VAL A 145 3.32 12.89 -6.22
N MET A 146 2.84 14.12 -6.39
CA MET A 146 1.42 14.40 -6.48
C MET A 146 0.96 14.21 -7.93
N THR A 147 -0.07 13.41 -8.12
CA THR A 147 -0.65 13.08 -9.43
C THR A 147 -2.17 12.98 -9.34
N ASN A 148 -2.81 12.55 -10.42
CA ASN A 148 -4.24 12.28 -10.46
C ASN A 148 -4.55 10.78 -10.40
N TYR A 149 -5.73 10.44 -9.91
CA TYR A 149 -6.25 9.08 -10.01
C TYR A 149 -6.32 8.64 -11.48
N GLY A 150 -5.80 7.45 -11.77
CA GLY A 150 -5.77 6.91 -13.13
C GLY A 150 -4.72 7.52 -14.04
N ALA A 151 -3.71 8.21 -13.51
CA ALA A 151 -2.60 8.73 -14.30
C ALA A 151 -1.83 7.61 -15.03
N CYS A 152 -1.27 7.92 -16.19
CA CYS A 152 -0.45 6.99 -16.95
C CYS A 152 0.88 6.74 -16.22
N VAL A 153 1.15 5.48 -15.92
CA VAL A 153 2.34 5.09 -15.15
C VAL A 153 3.62 5.30 -15.96
N GLU A 154 3.57 5.11 -17.28
CA GLU A 154 4.71 5.36 -18.18
C GLU A 154 5.13 6.82 -18.15
N GLU A 155 4.18 7.76 -18.20
CA GLU A 155 4.46 9.20 -18.11
C GLU A 155 5.07 9.57 -16.75
N LEU A 156 4.56 8.98 -15.66
CA LEU A 156 5.05 9.23 -14.31
C LEU A 156 6.48 8.72 -14.09
N THR A 157 6.88 7.66 -14.78
CA THR A 157 8.21 7.03 -14.65
C THR A 157 9.19 7.45 -15.74
N ALA A 158 8.74 8.22 -16.73
CA ALA A 158 9.58 8.67 -17.84
C ALA A 158 10.82 9.43 -17.36
N GLY A 159 11.99 9.02 -17.82
CA GLY A 159 13.27 9.64 -17.47
C GLY A 159 13.77 9.37 -16.04
N LYS A 160 13.06 8.56 -15.25
CA LYS A 160 13.42 8.24 -13.85
C LYS A 160 13.98 6.84 -13.65
N LEU A 161 13.98 6.03 -14.69
CA LEU A 161 14.38 4.64 -14.63
C LEU A 161 15.84 4.44 -15.05
N LEU A 162 16.52 3.51 -14.36
CA LEU A 162 17.84 3.05 -14.77
C LEU A 162 17.75 2.22 -16.07
N GLU A 163 18.86 2.14 -16.78
CA GLU A 163 18.97 1.34 -18.01
C GLU A 163 18.74 -0.15 -17.73
N GLY A 164 18.10 -0.82 -18.68
CA GLY A 164 17.81 -2.25 -18.63
C GLY A 164 16.31 -2.55 -18.70
N GLU A 165 15.98 -3.82 -18.67
CA GLU A 165 14.59 -4.25 -18.63
C GLU A 165 14.03 -4.07 -17.22
N ASN A 166 12.97 -3.28 -17.13
CA ASN A 166 12.35 -2.89 -15.89
C ASN A 166 10.92 -3.43 -15.80
N ARG A 167 10.58 -4.02 -14.67
CA ARG A 167 9.21 -4.36 -14.32
C ARG A 167 8.62 -3.23 -13.50
N ILE A 168 7.64 -2.53 -14.06
CA ILE A 168 6.91 -1.46 -13.39
C ILE A 168 5.64 -2.05 -12.78
N ILE A 169 5.45 -1.81 -11.48
CA ILE A 169 4.36 -2.39 -10.69
C ILE A 169 3.54 -1.24 -10.10
N SER A 170 2.24 -1.19 -10.40
CA SER A 170 1.30 -0.33 -9.69
C SER A 170 0.95 -0.97 -8.35
N GLY A 171 1.47 -0.39 -7.27
CA GLY A 171 1.37 -0.91 -5.91
C GLY A 171 2.68 -1.50 -5.39
N SER A 172 2.57 -2.23 -4.29
CA SER A 172 3.69 -2.92 -3.65
C SER A 172 4.15 -4.12 -4.48
N VAL A 173 5.43 -4.47 -4.37
CA VAL A 173 5.99 -5.71 -4.93
C VAL A 173 5.29 -6.98 -4.40
N LEU A 174 4.60 -6.88 -3.25
CA LEU A 174 3.90 -8.02 -2.61
C LEU A 174 2.47 -8.21 -3.14
N CYS A 175 1.78 -7.13 -3.52
CA CYS A 175 0.35 -7.19 -3.87
C CYS A 175 -0.04 -6.32 -5.07
N GLY A 176 0.92 -5.64 -5.70
CA GLY A 176 0.69 -4.83 -6.88
C GLY A 176 0.49 -5.66 -8.16
N HIS A 177 0.23 -4.99 -9.24
CA HIS A 177 0.11 -5.61 -10.56
C HIS A 177 1.06 -4.93 -11.56
N ILE A 178 1.50 -5.69 -12.55
CA ILE A 178 2.35 -5.16 -13.61
C ILE A 178 1.60 -4.12 -14.45
N CYS A 179 2.29 -3.04 -14.80
CA CYS A 179 1.75 -1.96 -15.62
C CYS A 179 2.03 -2.22 -17.09
N GLU A 180 1.15 -2.97 -17.74
CA GLU A 180 1.25 -3.28 -19.18
C GLU A 180 -0.12 -3.20 -19.85
N GLY A 181 -0.17 -2.70 -21.08
CA GLY A 181 -1.39 -2.63 -21.89
C GLY A 181 -2.54 -1.92 -21.15
N PRO A 182 -3.71 -2.55 -21.00
CA PRO A 182 -4.85 -1.92 -20.33
C PRO A 182 -4.63 -1.59 -18.83
N LYS A 183 -3.58 -2.14 -18.23
CA LYS A 183 -3.21 -1.91 -16.83
C LYS A 183 -2.09 -0.89 -16.66
N ALA A 184 -1.74 -0.14 -17.70
CA ALA A 184 -0.69 0.88 -17.68
C ALA A 184 -1.06 2.14 -16.88
N TYR A 185 -2.17 2.12 -16.18
CA TYR A 185 -2.68 3.25 -15.40
C TYR A 185 -2.62 2.98 -13.91
N LEU A 186 -2.42 4.05 -13.14
CA LEU A 186 -2.35 3.98 -11.68
C LEU A 186 -3.67 3.46 -11.10
N SER A 187 -3.60 2.37 -10.36
CA SER A 187 -4.75 1.80 -9.66
C SER A 187 -5.27 2.73 -8.57
N ASN A 188 -6.58 2.75 -8.38
CA ASN A 188 -7.21 3.56 -7.33
C ASN A 188 -6.68 3.26 -5.93
N PHE A 189 -6.34 2.00 -5.65
CA PHE A 189 -5.87 1.56 -4.32
C PHE A 189 -4.35 1.54 -4.17
N SER A 190 -3.59 1.85 -5.23
CA SER A 190 -2.13 1.86 -5.18
C SER A 190 -1.61 3.22 -4.74
N ASN A 191 -0.84 3.26 -3.64
CA ASN A 191 -0.18 4.46 -3.14
C ASN A 191 1.30 4.53 -3.52
N GLN A 192 1.77 3.58 -4.34
CA GLN A 192 3.15 3.52 -4.79
C GLN A 192 3.26 2.92 -6.19
N ILE A 193 4.34 3.26 -6.88
CA ILE A 193 4.84 2.59 -8.07
C ILE A 193 6.18 1.98 -7.67
N SER A 194 6.28 0.66 -7.78
CA SER A 194 7.50 -0.07 -7.46
C SER A 194 8.18 -0.52 -8.76
N VAL A 195 9.44 -0.17 -8.94
CA VAL A 195 10.20 -0.57 -10.15
C VAL A 195 11.33 -1.48 -9.76
N ILE A 196 11.32 -2.68 -10.31
CA ILE A 196 12.33 -3.71 -10.08
C ILE A 196 12.94 -4.17 -11.41
N ARG A 197 14.14 -4.73 -11.36
CA ARG A 197 14.77 -5.31 -12.54
C ARG A 197 14.00 -6.54 -12.99
N GLU A 198 13.66 -6.58 -14.28
CA GLU A 198 13.14 -7.80 -14.91
C GLU A 198 14.27 -8.79 -15.12
N VAL A 199 14.03 -10.02 -14.72
CA VAL A 199 14.98 -11.12 -14.91
C VAL A 199 14.49 -12.01 -16.04
N ASN A 200 15.18 -11.96 -17.16
CA ASN A 200 14.88 -12.75 -18.34
C ASN A 200 15.23 -14.22 -18.17
N LYS A 201 14.68 -15.06 -19.06
CA LYS A 201 14.98 -16.50 -19.08
C LYS A 201 16.47 -16.76 -19.30
N ASP A 202 17.14 -15.89 -20.04
CA ASP A 202 18.57 -16.00 -20.38
C ASP A 202 19.49 -15.67 -19.19
N ASP A 203 19.00 -14.90 -18.22
CA ASP A 203 19.69 -14.62 -16.95
C ASP A 203 19.64 -15.82 -15.98
N ARG A 204 18.92 -16.89 -16.33
CA ARG A 204 18.77 -18.08 -15.49
C ARG A 204 19.91 -19.04 -15.71
N GLU A 205 20.92 -18.99 -14.89
CA GLU A 205 21.98 -20.01 -14.88
C GLU A 205 21.44 -21.34 -14.31
N PHE A 206 21.79 -22.43 -14.98
CA PHE A 206 21.47 -23.78 -14.51
C PHE A 206 22.08 -24.04 -13.14
N LEU A 207 21.29 -24.53 -12.20
CA LEU A 207 21.68 -24.80 -10.81
C LEU A 207 22.20 -23.58 -10.03
N ASN A 208 21.89 -22.38 -10.46
CA ASN A 208 22.33 -21.15 -9.80
C ASN A 208 21.91 -21.06 -8.30
N TRP A 209 20.83 -21.74 -7.94
CA TRP A 209 20.32 -21.84 -6.57
C TRP A 209 21.19 -22.75 -5.65
N LEU A 210 22.05 -23.59 -6.22
CA LEU A 210 22.96 -24.50 -5.51
C LEU A 210 24.35 -23.92 -5.26
N ARG A 211 24.73 -22.87 -5.99
CA ARG A 211 26.08 -22.29 -5.86
C ARG A 211 26.21 -21.51 -4.56
N PRO A 212 27.19 -21.82 -3.69
CA PRO A 212 27.49 -20.98 -2.53
C PRO A 212 27.97 -19.62 -3.03
N GLU A 213 27.25 -18.57 -2.66
CA GLU A 213 27.57 -17.20 -3.07
C GLU A 213 27.29 -16.21 -1.94
N ILE A 214 28.07 -15.12 -1.88
CA ILE A 214 27.95 -14.09 -0.84
C ILE A 214 26.80 -13.10 -1.14
N ARG A 215 26.36 -13.02 -2.40
CA ARG A 215 25.37 -12.05 -2.88
C ARG A 215 23.95 -12.59 -3.03
N LYS A 216 23.71 -13.85 -2.69
CA LYS A 216 22.40 -14.50 -2.81
C LYS A 216 21.81 -14.79 -1.45
N HIS A 217 20.50 -14.61 -1.34
CA HIS A 217 19.74 -14.95 -0.15
C HIS A 217 19.05 -16.30 -0.33
N SER A 218 18.98 -17.08 0.74
CA SER A 218 18.18 -18.29 0.80
C SER A 218 17.61 -18.50 2.19
N SER A 219 16.33 -18.82 2.28
CA SER A 219 15.65 -19.17 3.54
C SER A 219 16.23 -20.43 4.20
N PHE A 220 16.80 -21.33 3.43
CA PHE A 220 17.41 -22.59 3.92
C PHE A 220 18.87 -22.47 4.34
N ARG A 221 19.41 -21.24 4.45
CA ARG A 221 20.82 -21.01 4.83
C ARG A 221 21.85 -21.72 3.95
N MET A 222 21.55 -21.97 2.69
CA MET A 222 22.48 -22.59 1.75
C MET A 222 23.61 -21.65 1.32
N PHE A 223 23.42 -20.34 1.46
CA PHE A 223 24.41 -19.34 1.11
C PHE A 223 25.09 -18.75 2.33
N LEU A 224 26.35 -18.34 2.16
CA LEU A 224 27.15 -17.72 3.22
C LEU A 224 26.56 -16.40 3.72
N THR A 225 25.68 -15.78 2.96
CA THR A 225 24.96 -14.56 3.34
C THR A 225 24.13 -14.72 4.61
N SER A 226 23.74 -15.93 4.98
CA SER A 226 23.07 -16.20 6.25
C SER A 226 23.91 -15.87 7.49
N ILE A 227 25.23 -15.78 7.32
CA ILE A 227 26.20 -15.40 8.38
C ILE A 227 26.24 -13.89 8.53
N PHE A 228 25.99 -13.14 7.47
CA PHE A 228 26.05 -11.67 7.45
C PHE A 228 24.66 -11.08 7.68
N LYS A 229 24.30 -10.76 8.92
CA LYS A 229 22.97 -10.31 9.34
C LYS A 229 22.51 -8.97 8.73
N ASN A 230 23.40 -8.16 8.21
CA ASN A 230 23.12 -6.78 7.72
C ASN A 230 23.22 -6.63 6.20
N TYR A 231 23.27 -7.70 5.46
CA TYR A 231 23.34 -7.61 4.01
C TYR A 231 21.95 -7.27 3.42
N LYS A 232 21.92 -6.24 2.55
CA LYS A 232 20.69 -5.82 1.86
C LYS A 232 20.73 -6.36 0.43
N TYR A 233 19.62 -6.90 -0.03
CA TYR A 233 19.47 -7.49 -1.36
C TYR A 233 18.56 -6.59 -2.21
N ASN A 234 18.91 -6.41 -3.48
CA ASN A 234 18.05 -5.73 -4.43
C ASN A 234 16.86 -6.62 -4.78
N LEU A 235 15.66 -6.03 -4.77
CA LEU A 235 14.46 -6.69 -5.26
C LEU A 235 14.54 -6.86 -6.77
N THR A 236 14.25 -8.07 -7.25
CA THR A 236 14.17 -8.42 -8.68
C THR A 236 12.94 -9.28 -8.94
N SER A 237 12.58 -9.48 -10.21
CA SER A 237 11.47 -10.37 -10.58
C SER A 237 11.80 -11.86 -10.52
N ALA A 238 13.02 -12.25 -10.13
CA ALA A 238 13.45 -13.65 -10.08
C ALA A 238 12.72 -14.43 -8.98
N ILE A 239 12.03 -15.50 -9.37
CA ILE A 239 11.32 -16.39 -8.43
C ILE A 239 12.14 -17.66 -8.15
N ASN A 240 12.73 -18.26 -9.18
CA ASN A 240 13.46 -19.52 -9.08
C ASN A 240 14.80 -19.44 -9.81
N GLY A 241 15.88 -19.83 -9.13
CA GLY A 241 17.20 -20.07 -9.74
C GLY A 241 17.98 -18.85 -10.21
N GLY A 242 17.44 -17.64 -10.08
CA GLY A 242 18.11 -16.38 -10.35
C GLY A 242 18.48 -15.61 -9.08
N PHE A 243 18.75 -14.32 -9.21
CA PHE A 243 18.82 -13.42 -8.07
C PHE A 243 17.44 -13.42 -7.41
N ARG A 244 17.34 -13.93 -6.19
CA ARG A 244 16.06 -13.97 -5.51
C ARG A 244 15.69 -12.60 -4.97
N ALA A 245 14.47 -12.19 -5.26
CA ALA A 245 13.86 -11.12 -4.51
C ALA A 245 13.75 -11.52 -3.04
N ILE A 246 13.83 -10.56 -2.15
CA ILE A 246 13.52 -10.75 -0.74
C ILE A 246 12.00 -10.93 -0.68
N VAL A 247 11.58 -12.08 -0.20
CA VAL A 247 10.19 -12.36 0.16
C VAL A 247 10.09 -12.35 1.66
#